data_cdf0f590cc2ed5d82b5f6e2a637aee36
#
_entry.id   cdf0f590cc2ed5d82b5f6e2a637aee36
#
_cell.length_a   1.000
_cell.length_b   1.000
_cell.length_c   1.000
_cell.angle_alpha   90.00
_cell.angle_beta   90.00
_cell.angle_gamma   90.00
#
_symmetry.space_group_name_H-M   'P 1'
#
loop_
_entity.id
_entity.type
_entity.pdbx_description
1 polymer ?
#
loop_
_entity_poly.entity_id
_entity_poly.type
_entity_poly.pdbx_seq_one_letter_code
_entity_poly.pdbx_strand_id
1 'polypeptide(L)'
;YEIGVRLVGSEMCIRDSDYSDVYISSVRNSMEEQFNAMGIKPSNYDGAGNQAQQTDQINTAISNGANLLIVNIVETSSPDAAQNAVEAAKTAGIPIIFFNREVSDDVAKSYDKCAFVGTDAPEAGHMQGKLVGEYLLANYDAVDLNGDGSISYVMFKGQEGNAEAEYRTQFSVEDANAKLTEAGKPELAYYNASATDKYLVDQGGKWS
;
A
#
# COMPACT_ATOMS: atom_id res chain seq x y z
N TYR A 1 -21.38 15.63 2.00
CA TYR A 1 -21.06 15.83 3.43
C TYR A 1 -20.13 17.04 3.50
N GLU A 2 -20.68 18.20 3.89
CA GLU A 2 -19.87 19.36 4.25
C GLU A 2 -19.22 19.07 5.60
N ILE A 3 -17.91 18.78 5.61
CA ILE A 3 -17.12 18.88 6.83
C ILE A 3 -16.87 20.38 7.05
N GLY A 4 -17.84 21.06 7.62
CA GLY A 4 -17.73 22.44 8.06
C GLY A 4 -16.88 22.55 9.32
N VAL A 5 -15.66 22.05 9.29
CA VAL A 5 -14.68 22.28 10.35
C VAL A 5 -14.01 23.61 10.05
N ARG A 6 -14.29 24.58 10.89
CA ARG A 6 -13.60 25.88 10.90
C ARG A 6 -12.17 25.65 11.33
N LEU A 7 -11.27 25.37 10.36
CA LEU A 7 -9.85 25.01 10.55
C LEU A 7 -8.95 26.22 10.90
N VAL A 8 -9.48 27.26 11.56
CA VAL A 8 -8.66 28.38 12.02
C VAL A 8 -7.96 27.97 13.30
N GLY A 9 -6.64 27.76 13.21
CA GLY A 9 -5.79 27.33 14.31
C GLY A 9 -5.58 25.82 14.40
N SER A 10 -5.81 25.07 13.31
CA SER A 10 -5.66 23.63 13.27
C SER A 10 -4.20 23.21 13.18
N GLU A 11 -3.72 22.44 14.15
CA GLU A 11 -2.47 21.70 14.02
C GLU A 11 -2.78 20.34 13.37
N MET A 12 -2.40 20.23 12.09
CA MET A 12 -2.46 19.00 11.32
C MET A 12 -1.12 18.30 11.36
N CYS A 13 -1.15 16.99 11.50
CA CYS A 13 0.08 16.22 11.59
C CYS A 13 0.12 15.15 10.50
N ILE A 14 1.14 15.23 9.62
CA ILE A 14 1.42 14.23 8.60
C ILE A 14 2.51 13.31 9.14
N ARG A 15 2.22 12.00 9.18
CA ARG A 15 3.14 10.94 9.61
C ARG A 15 3.49 10.07 8.43
N ASP A 16 4.72 10.18 7.97
CA ASP A 16 5.21 9.38 6.85
C ASP A 16 5.89 8.10 7.35
N SER A 17 5.89 7.07 6.51
CA SER A 17 6.57 5.82 6.81
C SER A 17 8.09 5.94 6.61
N ASP A 18 8.51 6.60 5.54
CA ASP A 18 9.93 6.83 5.20
C ASP A 18 10.06 8.01 4.22
N TYR A 19 10.80 9.03 4.61
CA TYR A 19 11.07 10.22 3.78
C TYR A 19 11.99 9.94 2.60
N SER A 20 12.71 8.83 2.60
CA SER A 20 13.57 8.45 1.47
C SER A 20 12.79 7.88 0.28
N ASP A 21 11.52 7.53 0.46
CA ASP A 21 10.64 7.07 -0.61
C ASP A 21 10.25 8.24 -1.52
N VAL A 22 10.61 8.13 -2.80
CA VAL A 22 10.40 9.19 -3.81
C VAL A 22 8.91 9.43 -4.07
N TYR A 23 8.11 8.34 -4.16
CA TYR A 23 6.68 8.44 -4.40
C TYR A 23 5.97 9.11 -3.22
N ILE A 24 6.25 8.64 -2.01
CA ILE A 24 5.66 9.18 -0.79
C ILE A 24 6.07 10.64 -0.57
N SER A 25 7.33 10.98 -0.87
CA SER A 25 7.78 12.38 -0.85
C SER A 25 6.99 13.27 -1.80
N SER A 26 6.65 12.77 -3.00
CA SER A 26 5.81 13.48 -3.96
C SER A 26 4.39 13.70 -3.41
N VAL A 27 3.78 12.67 -2.83
CA VAL A 27 2.45 12.76 -2.21
C VAL A 27 2.45 13.76 -1.05
N ARG A 28 3.44 13.69 -0.15
CA ARG A 28 3.60 14.62 0.96
C ARG A 28 3.72 16.06 0.49
N ASN A 29 4.60 16.32 -0.47
CA ASN A 29 4.79 17.67 -1.00
C ASN A 29 3.49 18.24 -1.60
N SER A 30 2.73 17.41 -2.33
CA SER A 30 1.43 17.80 -2.87
C SER A 30 0.40 18.11 -1.77
N MET A 31 0.35 17.29 -0.71
CA MET A 31 -0.50 17.58 0.45
C MET A 31 -0.10 18.89 1.14
N GLU A 32 1.20 19.11 1.36
CA GLU A 32 1.70 20.36 1.95
C GLU A 32 1.32 21.60 1.14
N GLU A 33 1.41 21.51 -0.18
CA GLU A 33 1.01 22.60 -1.08
C GLU A 33 -0.49 22.93 -0.92
N GLN A 34 -1.34 21.91 -0.89
CA GLN A 34 -2.77 22.08 -0.71
C GLN A 34 -3.11 22.66 0.67
N PHE A 35 -2.48 22.17 1.74
CA PHE A 35 -2.71 22.71 3.08
C PHE A 35 -2.24 24.15 3.22
N ASN A 36 -1.08 24.47 2.67
CA ASN A 36 -0.59 25.84 2.65
C ASN A 36 -1.54 26.78 1.89
N ALA A 37 -2.12 26.33 0.77
CA ALA A 37 -3.12 27.08 0.03
C ALA A 37 -4.40 27.33 0.86
N MET A 38 -4.74 26.43 1.79
CA MET A 38 -5.85 26.60 2.74
C MET A 38 -5.46 27.39 4.00
N GLY A 39 -4.20 27.85 4.11
CA GLY A 39 -3.69 28.56 5.30
C GLY A 39 -3.40 27.64 6.49
N ILE A 40 -3.26 26.34 6.26
CA ILE A 40 -2.95 25.34 7.28
C ILE A 40 -1.46 25.00 7.17
N LYS A 41 -0.76 24.99 8.30
CA LYS A 41 0.64 24.54 8.36
C LYS A 41 0.69 23.12 8.96
N PRO A 42 0.96 22.08 8.17
CA PRO A 42 1.10 20.73 8.71
C PRO A 42 2.44 20.59 9.47
N SER A 43 2.43 19.81 10.53
CA SER A 43 3.65 19.34 11.19
C SER A 43 4.00 17.97 10.62
N ASN A 44 5.18 17.85 10.01
CA ASN A 44 5.61 16.62 9.34
C ASN A 44 6.57 15.83 10.22
N TYR A 45 6.45 14.52 10.18
CA TYR A 45 7.30 13.59 10.93
C TYR A 45 7.64 12.38 10.08
N ASP A 46 8.89 11.96 10.18
CA ASP A 46 9.43 10.79 9.50
C ASP A 46 9.45 9.59 10.45
N GLY A 47 8.76 8.52 10.08
CA GLY A 47 8.79 7.25 10.80
C GLY A 47 10.10 6.50 10.60
N ALA A 48 10.87 6.85 9.55
CA ALA A 48 12.16 6.24 9.21
C ALA A 48 12.10 4.71 9.13
N GLY A 49 10.97 4.16 8.66
CA GLY A 49 10.74 2.72 8.62
C GLY A 49 10.61 2.05 9.99
N ASN A 50 10.42 2.81 11.07
CA ASN A 50 10.36 2.31 12.43
C ASN A 50 8.98 2.56 13.06
N GLN A 51 8.20 1.49 13.27
CA GLN A 51 6.85 1.60 13.81
C GLN A 51 6.82 2.13 15.25
N ALA A 52 7.78 1.77 16.09
CA ALA A 52 7.83 2.27 17.48
C ALA A 52 8.05 3.80 17.48
N GLN A 53 8.99 4.28 16.66
CA GLN A 53 9.20 5.72 16.47
C GLN A 53 7.93 6.42 15.96
N GLN A 54 7.24 5.85 14.98
CA GLN A 54 6.00 6.43 14.46
C GLN A 54 4.92 6.51 15.54
N THR A 55 4.78 5.47 16.36
CA THR A 55 3.83 5.45 17.48
C THR A 55 4.12 6.56 18.49
N ASP A 56 5.38 6.73 18.88
CA ASP A 56 5.79 7.81 19.80
C ASP A 56 5.54 9.20 19.21
N GLN A 57 5.77 9.34 17.91
CA GLN A 57 5.47 10.58 17.19
C GLN A 57 3.96 10.88 17.15
N ILE A 58 3.10 9.89 16.93
CA ILE A 58 1.63 10.04 16.98
C ILE A 58 1.20 10.56 18.36
N ASN A 59 1.67 9.93 19.42
CA ASN A 59 1.38 10.34 20.81
C ASN A 59 1.88 11.77 21.10
N THR A 60 3.06 12.11 20.61
CA THR A 60 3.65 13.45 20.73
C THR A 60 2.80 14.49 20.00
N ALA A 61 2.33 14.21 18.79
CA ALA A 61 1.46 15.12 18.05
C ALA A 61 0.15 15.39 18.78
N ILE A 62 -0.48 14.33 19.28
CA ILE A 62 -1.73 14.45 20.06
C ILE A 62 -1.49 15.32 21.29
N SER A 63 -0.38 15.08 22.01
CA SER A 63 -0.01 15.85 23.19
C SER A 63 0.28 17.32 22.89
N ASN A 64 0.77 17.61 21.71
CA ASN A 64 1.03 18.98 21.20
C ASN A 64 -0.23 19.66 20.65
N GLY A 65 -1.40 19.01 20.69
CA GLY A 65 -2.66 19.61 20.30
C GLY A 65 -3.08 19.37 18.84
N ALA A 66 -2.49 18.36 18.18
CA ALA A 66 -2.96 17.96 16.86
C ALA A 66 -4.44 17.64 16.88
N ASN A 67 -5.19 18.12 15.90
CA ASN A 67 -6.64 17.93 15.78
C ASN A 67 -7.04 17.14 14.52
N LEU A 68 -6.05 16.69 13.74
CA LEU A 68 -6.16 15.75 12.65
C LEU A 68 -4.82 15.02 12.51
N LEU A 69 -4.89 13.70 12.37
CA LEU A 69 -3.75 12.85 12.01
C LEU A 69 -3.90 12.35 10.57
N ILE A 70 -2.82 12.43 9.78
CA ILE A 70 -2.71 11.82 8.45
C ILE A 70 -1.52 10.89 8.50
N VAL A 71 -1.74 9.59 8.31
CA VAL A 71 -0.76 8.55 8.64
C VAL A 71 -0.54 7.61 7.47
N ASN A 72 0.71 7.50 7.00
CA ASN A 72 1.18 6.38 6.20
C ASN A 72 1.83 5.38 7.16
N ILE A 73 1.11 4.33 7.52
CA ILE A 73 1.55 3.39 8.56
C ILE A 73 2.83 2.64 8.16
N VAL A 74 3.77 2.46 9.08
CA VAL A 74 5.03 1.74 8.79
C VAL A 74 4.79 0.25 8.69
N GLU A 75 4.14 -0.34 9.69
CA GLU A 75 3.94 -1.78 9.80
C GLU A 75 2.53 -2.16 9.30
N THR A 76 2.47 -3.01 8.29
CA THR A 76 1.23 -3.48 7.67
C THR A 76 1.04 -4.99 7.74
N SER A 77 2.04 -5.75 8.23
CA SER A 77 1.93 -7.21 8.36
C SER A 77 1.00 -7.63 9.50
N SER A 78 0.70 -6.72 10.43
CA SER A 78 -0.27 -6.90 11.50
C SER A 78 -1.19 -5.68 11.59
N PRO A 79 -2.49 -5.84 11.89
CA PRO A 79 -3.39 -4.72 12.11
C PRO A 79 -3.09 -3.92 13.39
N ASP A 80 -2.26 -4.43 14.30
CA ASP A 80 -2.04 -3.88 15.62
C ASP A 80 -1.50 -2.44 15.60
N ALA A 81 -0.58 -2.15 14.68
CA ALA A 81 0.00 -0.82 14.56
C ALA A 81 -1.05 0.24 14.18
N ALA A 82 -1.87 -0.06 13.18
CA ALA A 82 -2.95 0.80 12.75
C ALA A 82 -4.05 0.91 13.82
N GLN A 83 -4.41 -0.21 14.47
CA GLN A 83 -5.39 -0.22 15.56
C GLN A 83 -4.94 0.67 16.73
N ASN A 84 -3.68 0.60 17.13
CA ASN A 84 -3.13 1.44 18.19
C ASN A 84 -3.19 2.94 17.81
N ALA A 85 -2.91 3.29 16.57
CA ALA A 85 -3.02 4.66 16.08
C ALA A 85 -4.48 5.16 16.10
N VAL A 86 -5.44 4.30 15.71
CA VAL A 86 -6.88 4.60 15.80
C VAL A 86 -7.32 4.80 17.25
N GLU A 87 -6.91 3.93 18.17
CA GLU A 87 -7.27 4.06 19.59
C GLU A 87 -6.70 5.34 20.23
N ALA A 88 -5.48 5.74 19.84
CA ALA A 88 -4.89 7.00 20.28
C ALA A 88 -5.72 8.21 19.78
N ALA A 89 -6.07 8.22 18.48
CA ALA A 89 -6.90 9.27 17.89
C ALA A 89 -8.30 9.32 18.51
N LYS A 90 -8.92 8.15 18.72
CA LYS A 90 -10.24 8.00 19.35
C LYS A 90 -10.27 8.50 20.78
N THR A 91 -9.23 8.17 21.57
CA THR A 91 -9.07 8.65 22.94
C THR A 91 -8.95 10.17 23.00
N ALA A 92 -8.23 10.75 22.02
CA ALA A 92 -8.11 12.21 21.89
C ALA A 92 -9.34 12.87 21.25
N GLY A 93 -10.28 12.10 20.69
CA GLY A 93 -11.49 12.60 20.03
C GLY A 93 -11.23 13.24 18.66
N ILE A 94 -10.07 13.01 18.04
CA ILE A 94 -9.63 13.63 16.79
C ILE A 94 -9.75 12.65 15.61
N PRO A 95 -9.97 13.13 14.37
CA PRO A 95 -9.98 12.29 13.19
C PRO A 95 -8.58 11.77 12.84
N ILE A 96 -8.56 10.60 12.20
CA ILE A 96 -7.37 9.99 11.62
C ILE A 96 -7.65 9.56 10.18
N ILE A 97 -6.75 9.88 9.27
CA ILE A 97 -6.79 9.45 7.87
C ILE A 97 -5.51 8.65 7.59
N PHE A 98 -5.68 7.40 7.23
CA PHE A 98 -4.58 6.61 6.68
C PHE A 98 -4.47 6.85 5.18
N PHE A 99 -3.27 6.81 4.64
CA PHE A 99 -3.07 6.94 3.20
C PHE A 99 -1.97 6.00 2.70
N ASN A 100 -2.00 5.69 1.41
CA ASN A 100 -1.07 4.83 0.67
C ASN A 100 -1.08 3.37 1.15
N ARG A 101 -0.51 3.07 2.30
CA ARG A 101 -0.45 1.71 2.83
C ARG A 101 -1.80 1.33 3.42
N GLU A 102 -2.35 0.23 2.90
CA GLU A 102 -3.67 -0.24 3.26
C GLU A 102 -3.75 -0.63 4.74
N VAL A 103 -4.83 -0.22 5.37
CA VAL A 103 -5.26 -0.71 6.68
C VAL A 103 -6.54 -1.52 6.50
N SER A 104 -6.72 -2.55 7.32
CA SER A 104 -7.90 -3.40 7.18
C SER A 104 -9.20 -2.61 7.39
N ASP A 105 -10.25 -3.04 6.71
CA ASP A 105 -11.59 -2.51 6.84
C ASP A 105 -12.09 -2.49 8.28
N ASP A 106 -11.77 -3.54 9.07
CA ASP A 106 -12.14 -3.62 10.48
C ASP A 106 -11.50 -2.51 11.30
N VAL A 107 -10.22 -2.20 11.04
CA VAL A 107 -9.52 -1.08 11.68
C VAL A 107 -10.14 0.26 11.25
N ALA A 108 -10.33 0.48 9.96
CA ALA A 108 -10.90 1.71 9.44
C ALA A 108 -12.32 1.96 9.96
N LYS A 109 -13.13 0.92 10.07
CA LYS A 109 -14.52 0.96 10.56
C LYS A 109 -14.64 0.99 12.09
N SER A 110 -13.57 0.76 12.84
CA SER A 110 -13.58 0.74 14.32
C SER A 110 -13.79 2.13 14.95
N TYR A 111 -13.67 3.19 14.15
CA TYR A 111 -13.85 4.57 14.59
C TYR A 111 -14.53 5.41 13.50
N ASP A 112 -15.59 6.12 13.85
CA ASP A 112 -16.42 6.93 12.94
C ASP A 112 -15.69 8.13 12.32
N LYS A 113 -14.54 8.54 12.89
CA LYS A 113 -13.66 9.58 12.35
C LYS A 113 -12.36 9.01 11.78
N CYS A 114 -12.35 7.74 11.38
CA CYS A 114 -11.26 7.11 10.67
C CYS A 114 -11.61 6.96 9.18
N ALA A 115 -10.63 7.18 8.30
CA ALA A 115 -10.75 6.93 6.88
C ALA A 115 -9.44 6.39 6.30
N PHE A 116 -9.54 5.68 5.19
CA PHE A 116 -8.40 5.27 4.38
C PHE A 116 -8.51 5.87 2.97
N VAL A 117 -7.38 6.37 2.46
CA VAL A 117 -7.24 6.90 1.10
C VAL A 117 -6.05 6.21 0.43
N GLY A 118 -6.33 5.32 -0.48
CA GLY A 118 -5.31 4.53 -1.18
C GLY A 118 -5.91 3.68 -2.27
N THR A 119 -5.11 2.75 -2.78
CA THR A 119 -5.53 1.72 -3.72
C THR A 119 -6.07 0.50 -2.97
N ASP A 120 -6.94 -0.24 -3.61
CA ASP A 120 -7.31 -1.60 -3.22
C ASP A 120 -6.19 -2.53 -3.74
N ALA A 121 -5.38 -3.06 -2.82
CA ALA A 121 -4.22 -3.86 -3.18
C ALA A 121 -4.61 -5.19 -3.88
N PRO A 122 -5.64 -5.93 -3.45
CA PRO A 122 -6.18 -7.06 -4.19
C PRO A 122 -6.63 -6.70 -5.61
N GLU A 123 -7.41 -5.62 -5.78
CA GLU A 123 -7.88 -5.17 -7.09
C GLU A 123 -6.71 -4.88 -8.04
N ALA A 124 -5.66 -4.20 -7.53
CA ALA A 124 -4.46 -3.92 -8.30
C ALA A 124 -3.75 -5.22 -8.78
N GLY A 125 -3.71 -6.24 -7.93
CA GLY A 125 -3.21 -7.57 -8.27
C GLY A 125 -4.03 -8.27 -9.35
N HIS A 126 -5.34 -8.28 -9.20
CA HIS A 126 -6.28 -8.85 -10.18
C HIS A 126 -6.22 -8.13 -11.53
N MET A 127 -6.16 -6.81 -11.51
CA MET A 127 -6.01 -6.02 -12.75
C MET A 127 -4.71 -6.37 -13.48
N GLN A 128 -3.61 -6.52 -12.76
CA GLN A 128 -2.32 -6.93 -13.32
C GLN A 128 -2.40 -8.34 -13.92
N GLY A 129 -2.95 -9.30 -13.21
CA GLY A 129 -3.13 -10.68 -13.68
C GLY A 129 -3.99 -10.76 -14.93
N LYS A 130 -5.09 -10.01 -14.96
CA LYS A 130 -5.94 -9.89 -16.15
C LYS A 130 -5.16 -9.37 -17.36
N LEU A 131 -4.43 -8.28 -17.22
CA LEU A 131 -3.64 -7.68 -18.30
C LEU A 131 -2.56 -8.63 -18.80
N VAL A 132 -1.86 -9.32 -17.89
CA VAL A 132 -0.86 -10.33 -18.24
C VAL A 132 -1.50 -11.47 -19.03
N GLY A 133 -2.59 -12.04 -18.54
CA GLY A 133 -3.30 -13.12 -19.21
C GLY A 133 -3.81 -12.75 -20.60
N GLU A 134 -4.37 -11.56 -20.74
CA GLU A 134 -4.85 -11.03 -22.05
C GLU A 134 -3.68 -10.84 -23.03
N TYR A 135 -2.57 -10.28 -22.59
CA TYR A 135 -1.38 -10.11 -23.41
C TYR A 135 -0.79 -11.45 -23.86
N LEU A 136 -0.66 -12.40 -22.94
CA LEU A 136 -0.11 -13.72 -23.22
C LEU A 136 -0.98 -14.47 -24.24
N LEU A 137 -2.30 -14.44 -24.10
CA LEU A 137 -3.22 -15.07 -25.06
C LEU A 137 -3.13 -14.45 -26.46
N ALA A 138 -3.03 -13.13 -26.52
CA ALA A 138 -2.91 -12.42 -27.80
C ALA A 138 -1.58 -12.67 -28.53
N ASN A 139 -0.54 -13.06 -27.78
CA ASN A 139 0.83 -13.20 -28.31
C ASN A 139 1.44 -14.57 -28.00
N TYR A 140 0.64 -15.60 -27.74
CA TYR A 140 1.10 -16.87 -27.17
C TYR A 140 2.29 -17.49 -27.91
N ASP A 141 2.17 -17.63 -29.24
CA ASP A 141 3.21 -18.23 -30.06
C ASP A 141 4.50 -17.39 -30.14
N ALA A 142 4.39 -16.08 -29.91
CA ALA A 142 5.54 -15.19 -29.88
C ALA A 142 6.26 -15.16 -28.53
N VAL A 143 5.54 -15.49 -27.45
CA VAL A 143 6.08 -15.54 -26.08
C VAL A 143 6.60 -16.94 -25.72
N ASP A 144 6.04 -17.98 -26.30
CA ASP A 144 6.59 -19.35 -26.23
C ASP A 144 7.85 -19.48 -27.08
N LEU A 145 8.97 -18.97 -26.55
CA LEU A 145 10.22 -18.82 -27.32
C LEU A 145 10.89 -20.15 -27.71
N ASN A 146 10.64 -21.20 -26.97
CA ASN A 146 11.20 -22.53 -27.21
C ASN A 146 10.23 -23.47 -27.96
N GLY A 147 8.98 -23.04 -28.15
CA GLY A 147 7.98 -23.78 -28.90
C GLY A 147 7.51 -25.08 -28.26
N ASP A 148 7.66 -25.19 -26.93
CA ASP A 148 7.23 -26.40 -26.18
C ASP A 148 5.76 -26.39 -25.77
N GLY A 149 5.05 -25.30 -26.09
CA GLY A 149 3.65 -25.11 -25.78
C GLY A 149 3.40 -24.60 -24.36
N SER A 150 4.44 -24.19 -23.62
CA SER A 150 4.37 -23.68 -22.26
C SER A 150 5.13 -22.38 -22.13
N ILE A 151 4.59 -21.44 -21.38
CA ILE A 151 5.27 -20.16 -21.09
C ILE A 151 5.90 -20.22 -19.72
N SER A 152 7.23 -20.05 -19.67
CA SER A 152 7.98 -19.96 -18.42
C SER A 152 8.08 -18.51 -17.95
N TYR A 153 8.05 -18.29 -16.63
CA TYR A 153 8.15 -16.96 -16.04
C TYR A 153 9.15 -16.89 -14.88
N VAL A 154 9.62 -15.68 -14.63
CA VAL A 154 10.32 -15.28 -13.40
C VAL A 154 9.51 -14.16 -12.76
N MET A 155 9.23 -14.27 -11.47
CA MET A 155 8.52 -13.24 -10.70
C MET A 155 9.50 -12.60 -9.71
N PHE A 156 9.56 -11.28 -9.72
CA PHE A 156 10.27 -10.51 -8.70
C PHE A 156 9.24 -9.89 -7.77
N LYS A 157 9.28 -10.28 -6.50
CA LYS A 157 8.42 -9.76 -5.45
C LYS A 157 9.07 -8.54 -4.83
N GLY A 158 8.30 -7.51 -4.56
CA GLY A 158 8.74 -6.35 -3.81
C GLY A 158 8.91 -6.64 -2.31
N GLN A 159 8.72 -5.63 -1.48
CA GLN A 159 8.89 -5.75 -0.02
C GLN A 159 7.92 -6.79 0.56
N GLU A 160 8.46 -7.79 1.27
CA GLU A 160 7.66 -8.78 1.97
C GLU A 160 6.80 -8.14 3.08
N GLY A 161 5.59 -8.65 3.27
CA GLY A 161 4.62 -8.11 4.21
C GLY A 161 3.94 -6.82 3.75
N ASN A 162 4.29 -6.29 2.58
CA ASN A 162 3.59 -5.18 1.96
C ASN A 162 2.40 -5.72 1.15
N ALA A 163 1.18 -5.31 1.45
CA ALA A 163 -0.03 -5.82 0.82
C ALA A 163 -0.01 -5.71 -0.72
N GLU A 164 0.45 -4.59 -1.26
CA GLU A 164 0.60 -4.40 -2.70
C GLU A 164 1.56 -5.42 -3.34
N ALA A 165 2.70 -5.69 -2.68
CA ALA A 165 3.65 -6.68 -3.16
C ALA A 165 3.09 -8.10 -3.09
N GLU A 166 2.42 -8.45 -1.99
CA GLU A 166 1.82 -9.78 -1.80
C GLU A 166 0.75 -10.06 -2.85
N TYR A 167 -0.27 -9.21 -2.96
CA TYR A 167 -1.39 -9.44 -3.88
C TYR A 167 -0.99 -9.34 -5.35
N ARG A 168 -0.09 -8.42 -5.73
CA ARG A 168 0.42 -8.37 -7.10
C ARG A 168 1.25 -9.60 -7.46
N THR A 169 2.05 -10.12 -6.54
CA THR A 169 2.81 -11.35 -6.76
C THR A 169 1.87 -12.55 -6.93
N GLN A 170 0.84 -12.64 -6.11
CA GLN A 170 -0.13 -13.73 -6.15
C GLN A 170 -1.04 -13.65 -7.38
N PHE A 171 -1.84 -12.61 -7.48
CA PHE A 171 -2.91 -12.52 -8.47
C PHE A 171 -2.42 -12.31 -9.90
N SER A 172 -1.21 -11.74 -10.09
CA SER A 172 -0.62 -11.66 -11.44
C SER A 172 -0.49 -13.03 -12.10
N VAL A 173 -0.18 -14.05 -11.34
CA VAL A 173 0.00 -15.41 -11.84
C VAL A 173 -1.32 -16.18 -11.82
N GLU A 174 -2.09 -16.09 -10.74
CA GLU A 174 -3.35 -16.81 -10.60
C GLU A 174 -4.37 -16.42 -11.68
N ASP A 175 -4.60 -15.13 -11.88
CA ASP A 175 -5.58 -14.65 -12.86
C ASP A 175 -5.10 -14.85 -14.32
N ALA A 176 -3.77 -14.72 -14.55
CA ALA A 176 -3.21 -15.08 -15.85
C ALA A 176 -3.40 -16.56 -16.16
N ASN A 177 -3.15 -17.44 -15.18
CA ASN A 177 -3.38 -18.89 -15.32
C ASN A 177 -4.86 -19.22 -15.55
N ALA A 178 -5.77 -18.56 -14.83
CA ALA A 178 -7.21 -18.75 -15.04
C ALA A 178 -7.59 -18.44 -16.49
N LYS A 179 -7.11 -17.32 -17.05
CA LYS A 179 -7.36 -16.96 -18.46
C LYS A 179 -6.74 -17.93 -19.45
N LEU A 180 -5.50 -18.36 -19.22
CA LEU A 180 -4.82 -19.36 -20.07
C LEU A 180 -5.60 -20.68 -20.07
N THR A 181 -5.97 -21.17 -18.90
CA THR A 181 -6.73 -22.42 -18.73
C THR A 181 -8.11 -22.36 -19.40
N GLU A 182 -8.82 -21.24 -19.26
CA GLU A 182 -10.11 -21.00 -19.94
C GLU A 182 -9.96 -21.09 -21.47
N ALA A 183 -8.82 -20.65 -22.00
CA ALA A 183 -8.49 -20.74 -23.42
C ALA A 183 -7.88 -22.08 -23.85
N GLY A 184 -7.82 -23.08 -22.96
CA GLY A 184 -7.24 -24.40 -23.24
C GLY A 184 -5.72 -24.40 -23.35
N LYS A 185 -5.05 -23.40 -22.81
CA LYS A 185 -3.59 -23.31 -22.74
C LYS A 185 -3.08 -23.81 -21.39
N PRO A 186 -1.83 -24.33 -21.30
CA PRO A 186 -1.20 -24.66 -20.03
C PRO A 186 -1.05 -23.43 -19.14
N GLU A 187 -1.01 -23.66 -17.82
CA GLU A 187 -0.63 -22.64 -16.84
C GLU A 187 0.84 -22.20 -17.05
N LEU A 188 1.15 -21.02 -16.56
CA LEU A 188 2.51 -20.49 -16.50
C LEU A 188 3.43 -21.40 -15.68
N ALA A 189 4.59 -21.71 -16.19
CA ALA A 189 5.61 -22.51 -15.49
C ALA A 189 6.64 -21.59 -14.83
N TYR A 190 6.79 -21.66 -13.50
CA TYR A 190 7.88 -20.94 -12.86
C TYR A 190 9.23 -21.54 -13.31
N TYR A 191 10.20 -20.70 -13.67
CA TYR A 191 11.48 -21.11 -14.27
C TYR A 191 12.23 -22.18 -13.48
N ASN A 192 12.06 -22.22 -12.17
CA ASN A 192 12.60 -23.25 -11.28
C ASN A 192 11.46 -24.09 -10.71
N ALA A 193 11.15 -25.20 -11.36
CA ALA A 193 10.05 -26.08 -10.98
C ALA A 193 10.16 -26.64 -9.55
N SER A 194 11.39 -26.78 -9.03
CA SER A 194 11.67 -27.31 -7.69
C SER A 194 11.63 -26.24 -6.58
N ALA A 195 11.50 -24.96 -6.92
CA ALA A 195 11.41 -23.91 -5.92
C ALA A 195 10.11 -24.01 -5.12
N THR A 196 10.20 -23.83 -3.80
CA THR A 196 9.04 -23.75 -2.90
C THR A 196 8.26 -22.47 -3.20
N ASP A 197 8.96 -21.35 -3.21
CA ASP A 197 8.39 -20.06 -3.54
C ASP A 197 8.49 -19.81 -5.05
N LYS A 198 7.42 -19.30 -5.63
CA LYS A 198 7.33 -19.04 -7.08
C LYS A 198 7.67 -17.59 -7.42
N TYR A 199 8.54 -16.98 -6.62
CA TYR A 199 9.07 -15.64 -6.81
C TYR A 199 10.50 -15.52 -6.26
N LEU A 200 11.20 -14.46 -6.68
CA LEU A 200 12.48 -14.04 -6.14
C LEU A 200 12.24 -12.76 -5.33
N VAL A 201 12.73 -12.74 -4.09
CA VAL A 201 12.64 -11.55 -3.24
C VAL A 201 13.65 -10.51 -3.73
N ASP A 202 13.23 -9.26 -3.82
CA ASP A 202 14.16 -8.16 -4.07
C ASP A 202 15.15 -8.05 -2.89
N GLN A 203 16.43 -8.24 -3.20
CA GLN A 203 17.50 -8.21 -2.21
C GLN A 203 17.65 -6.85 -1.53
N GLY A 204 17.13 -5.79 -2.11
CA GLY A 204 17.13 -4.44 -1.55
C GLY A 204 15.97 -4.16 -0.60
N GLY A 205 14.86 -4.88 -0.71
CA GLY A 205 13.64 -4.68 0.09
C GLY A 205 13.07 -3.28 0.00
N LYS A 206 13.49 -2.50 -0.99
CA LYS A 206 13.06 -1.12 -1.19
C LYS A 206 12.44 -0.98 -2.58
N TRP A 207 11.33 -0.29 -2.63
CA TRP A 207 10.81 0.24 -3.89
C TRP A 207 11.75 1.36 -4.35
N SER A 208 12.47 1.13 -5.42
CA SER A 208 13.32 2.15 -6.05
C SER A 208 12.69 2.64 -7.34
#